data_f8161e5826268929553b5775243a8d80
#
_entry.id   f8161e5826268929553b5775243a8d80
#
_cell.length_a   1.000
_cell.length_b   1.000
_cell.length_c   1.000
_cell.angle_alpha   90.00
_cell.angle_beta   90.00
_cell.angle_gamma   90.00
#
_symmetry.space_group_name_H-M   'P 1'
#
loop_
_entity.id
_entity.type
_entity.pdbx_description
1 polymer ?
#
loop_
_entity_poly.entity_id
_entity_poly.type
_entity_poly.pdbx_seq_one_letter_code
_entity_poly.pdbx_strand_id
1 'polypeptide(L)'
;MKNLQPIPSKSFKKSTVINLEKGKIPPQALDLEEAVLGAMMIDKKGVDDVIDILHPEVFYKEAHQLIYEAIYTLFQNSEPIDLRTVANQLKKSGYLEAAGGDFYLIGLTQKVASTAHIEFHARIILQKYIQRKLISISSEIIEEAYDETIDVFDLLDDAESKLFEVTQGNLKKGSEDAQGLVTQAIKKIQEISNKQGMSGIATGFTRLDELTSGWQPSDLIILAARPGMGKTAFVMSMAKNMAIDFDEPVAIFSLEMSSVQLITRMISSETGISSGKLRKGNLEPHEWEQLNVKVKNLSKAPIFIDDTPSLSIFDLRAKARRLASQHGIKVIVIDYLQLMTAGTSQKGGGNREQEISTISRNLKALAKELSIPVIALSQLSRAVETRGGSKRPLLSDLRESGAIEQDADIVSFIYRPEYYGHTEWDDEERTPCEGQAEFIVAKHRNGGLDNIRLKFTGHLAQFSNLDEDFGNEFHSKMNAIHESNIPTAEDAFGTPDENLDDGDVPF
;
A
#
# COMPACT_ATOMS: atom_id res chain seq x y z
N MET A 1 11.23 -26.78 51.87
CA MET A 1 12.20 -25.80 51.32
C MET A 1 12.30 -26.05 49.84
N LYS A 2 11.61 -25.26 49.00
CA LYS A 2 11.68 -25.33 47.53
C LYS A 2 12.66 -24.25 47.06
N ASN A 3 13.73 -24.71 46.41
CA ASN A 3 14.76 -23.87 45.80
C ASN A 3 14.12 -23.00 44.70
N LEU A 4 14.04 -21.71 44.97
CA LEU A 4 13.78 -20.70 43.96
C LEU A 4 15.07 -20.47 43.17
N GLN A 5 15.08 -20.84 41.89
CA GLN A 5 16.14 -20.47 40.96
C GLN A 5 16.01 -18.99 40.65
N PRO A 6 17.09 -18.21 40.53
CA PRO A 6 17.05 -16.80 40.18
C PRO A 6 16.65 -16.68 38.70
N ILE A 7 15.71 -15.79 38.44
CA ILE A 7 15.28 -15.39 37.12
C ILE A 7 16.45 -14.67 36.44
N PRO A 8 16.80 -14.98 35.18
CA PRO A 8 17.90 -14.32 34.47
C PRO A 8 17.57 -12.85 34.27
N SER A 9 18.44 -11.97 34.79
CA SER A 9 18.41 -10.55 34.55
C SER A 9 18.59 -10.29 33.05
N LYS A 10 17.59 -9.71 32.40
CA LYS A 10 17.75 -9.14 31.06
C LYS A 10 18.83 -8.04 31.13
N SER A 11 20.01 -8.34 30.65
CA SER A 11 21.07 -7.37 30.41
C SER A 11 20.58 -6.40 29.32
N PHE A 12 20.22 -5.19 29.72
CA PHE A 12 20.05 -4.10 28.77
C PHE A 12 21.42 -3.82 28.13
N LYS A 13 21.53 -4.06 26.81
CA LYS A 13 22.70 -3.63 26.05
C LYS A 13 22.79 -2.12 26.17
N LYS A 14 23.78 -1.61 26.87
CA LYS A 14 24.15 -0.18 26.82
C LYS A 14 24.48 0.13 25.37
N SER A 15 23.64 0.91 24.72
CA SER A 15 23.98 1.51 23.42
C SER A 15 25.19 2.42 23.66
N THR A 16 26.31 2.05 23.09
CA THR A 16 27.54 2.88 23.11
C THR A 16 27.31 4.00 22.11
N VAL A 17 26.73 5.11 22.57
CA VAL A 17 26.64 6.33 21.75
C VAL A 17 28.05 6.85 21.59
N ILE A 18 28.62 6.75 20.39
CA ILE A 18 29.87 7.38 20.04
C ILE A 18 29.63 8.89 20.10
N ASN A 19 30.24 9.55 21.09
CA ASN A 19 30.22 11.00 21.21
C ASN A 19 31.09 11.63 20.09
N LEU A 20 30.50 11.85 18.93
CA LEU A 20 31.12 12.48 17.77
C LEU A 20 31.50 13.94 18.01
N GLU A 21 30.93 14.58 19.02
CA GLU A 21 31.34 15.92 19.50
C GLU A 21 31.43 15.90 21.02
N LYS A 22 32.63 16.00 21.55
CA LYS A 22 32.88 16.16 22.98
C LYS A 22 32.07 17.35 23.52
N GLY A 23 31.02 17.08 24.30
CA GLY A 23 30.28 18.08 25.05
C GLY A 23 28.80 18.30 24.71
N LYS A 24 28.23 17.65 23.69
CA LYS A 24 26.78 17.77 23.44
C LYS A 24 26.00 16.76 24.29
N ILE A 25 25.07 17.28 25.08
CA ILE A 25 24.13 16.46 25.85
C ILE A 25 23.09 15.88 24.88
N PRO A 26 22.76 14.56 24.94
CA PRO A 26 21.72 13.98 24.11
C PRO A 26 20.39 14.74 24.24
N PRO A 27 19.60 14.87 23.17
CA PRO A 27 18.30 15.56 23.22
C PRO A 27 17.40 14.99 24.29
N GLN A 28 17.00 15.81 25.25
CA GLN A 28 16.16 15.43 26.41
C GLN A 28 15.24 16.57 26.82
N ALA A 29 14.16 16.25 27.56
CA ALA A 29 13.21 17.20 28.10
C ALA A 29 12.70 16.69 29.46
N LEU A 30 13.62 16.60 30.45
CA LEU A 30 13.35 15.96 31.75
C LEU A 30 12.18 16.61 32.48
N ASP A 31 12.06 17.94 32.45
CA ASP A 31 10.97 18.66 33.11
C ASP A 31 9.61 18.27 32.54
N LEU A 32 9.53 18.03 31.20
CA LEU A 32 8.30 17.58 30.56
C LEU A 32 8.01 16.10 30.84
N GLU A 33 9.04 15.26 30.92
CA GLU A 33 8.88 13.85 31.33
C GLU A 33 8.27 13.77 32.73
N GLU A 34 8.81 14.55 33.69
CA GLU A 34 8.30 14.61 35.05
C GLU A 34 6.85 15.12 35.11
N ALA A 35 6.54 16.18 34.31
CA ALA A 35 5.21 16.73 34.24
C ALA A 35 4.17 15.75 33.66
N VAL A 36 4.55 15.01 32.60
CA VAL A 36 3.67 14.03 31.95
C VAL A 36 3.40 12.85 32.88
N LEU A 37 4.43 12.26 33.50
CA LEU A 37 4.28 11.15 34.43
C LEU A 37 3.46 11.56 35.66
N GLY A 38 3.69 12.75 36.21
CA GLY A 38 2.90 13.29 37.30
C GLY A 38 1.44 13.48 36.93
N ALA A 39 1.17 14.03 35.74
CA ALA A 39 -0.19 14.25 35.23
C ALA A 39 -0.94 12.92 35.02
N MET A 40 -0.29 11.88 34.51
CA MET A 40 -0.87 10.54 34.34
C MET A 40 -1.27 9.89 35.68
N MET A 41 -0.57 10.21 36.77
CA MET A 41 -0.91 9.71 38.12
C MET A 41 -2.02 10.52 38.81
N ILE A 42 -2.38 11.70 38.29
CA ILE A 42 -3.40 12.57 38.88
C ILE A 42 -4.72 12.48 38.13
N ASP A 43 -4.66 12.44 36.80
CA ASP A 43 -5.84 12.54 35.93
C ASP A 43 -5.91 11.36 34.96
N LYS A 44 -7.01 10.59 35.05
CA LYS A 44 -7.28 9.47 34.17
C LYS A 44 -7.34 9.89 32.70
N LYS A 45 -7.95 11.04 32.41
CA LYS A 45 -8.02 11.59 31.05
C LYS A 45 -6.63 11.86 30.49
N GLY A 46 -5.70 12.32 31.32
CA GLY A 46 -4.31 12.50 30.92
C GLY A 46 -3.62 11.20 30.49
N VAL A 47 -4.01 10.05 31.04
CA VAL A 47 -3.50 8.74 30.59
C VAL A 47 -4.05 8.43 29.20
N ASP A 48 -5.37 8.54 29.02
CA ASP A 48 -6.04 8.23 27.74
C ASP A 48 -5.50 9.10 26.57
N ASP A 49 -5.17 10.38 26.85
CA ASP A 49 -4.66 11.32 25.86
C ASP A 49 -3.22 10.99 25.37
N VAL A 50 -2.40 10.27 26.15
CA VAL A 50 -0.98 10.09 25.83
C VAL A 50 -0.51 8.63 25.70
N ILE A 51 -1.33 7.66 26.10
CA ILE A 51 -0.94 6.24 26.15
C ILE A 51 -0.60 5.69 24.77
N ASP A 52 -1.24 6.20 23.72
CA ASP A 52 -1.00 5.81 22.32
C ASP A 52 0.21 6.52 21.69
N ILE A 53 0.67 7.62 22.30
CA ILE A 53 1.77 8.45 21.81
C ILE A 53 3.10 7.97 22.39
N LEU A 54 3.09 7.57 23.66
CA LEU A 54 4.29 7.26 24.42
C LEU A 54 4.50 5.74 24.55
N HIS A 55 5.75 5.36 24.71
CA HIS A 55 6.19 4.03 25.11
C HIS A 55 7.42 4.17 26.05
N PRO A 56 7.80 3.14 26.82
CA PRO A 56 8.85 3.27 27.83
C PRO A 56 10.17 3.88 27.33
N GLU A 57 10.61 3.50 26.12
CA GLU A 57 11.88 3.96 25.53
C GLU A 57 11.90 5.45 25.16
N VAL A 58 10.73 6.10 25.09
CA VAL A 58 10.62 7.52 24.78
C VAL A 58 11.25 8.38 25.88
N PHE A 59 11.22 7.91 27.11
CA PHE A 59 11.76 8.61 28.26
C PHE A 59 13.29 8.46 28.30
N TYR A 60 13.95 9.57 28.61
CA TYR A 60 15.42 9.61 28.68
C TYR A 60 15.94 8.97 29.96
N LYS A 61 15.26 9.22 31.09
CA LYS A 61 15.66 8.74 32.41
C LYS A 61 15.11 7.33 32.66
N GLU A 62 15.96 6.38 33.02
CA GLU A 62 15.56 5.00 33.32
C GLU A 62 14.44 4.89 34.37
N ALA A 63 14.51 5.74 35.42
CA ALA A 63 13.45 5.80 36.42
C ALA A 63 12.08 6.15 35.79
N HIS A 64 12.05 7.04 34.81
CA HIS A 64 10.83 7.43 34.11
C HIS A 64 10.30 6.31 33.22
N GLN A 65 11.19 5.55 32.59
CA GLN A 65 10.82 4.35 31.78
C GLN A 65 10.11 3.33 32.67
N LEU A 66 10.68 3.04 33.84
CA LEU A 66 10.11 2.09 34.81
C LEU A 66 8.74 2.56 35.36
N ILE A 67 8.60 3.85 35.65
CA ILE A 67 7.34 4.44 36.09
C ILE A 67 6.28 4.32 34.99
N TYR A 68 6.63 4.67 33.76
CA TYR A 68 5.70 4.54 32.62
C TYR A 68 5.33 3.08 32.36
N GLU A 69 6.25 2.14 32.43
CA GLU A 69 5.97 0.70 32.28
C GLU A 69 4.97 0.18 33.33
N ALA A 70 5.09 0.68 34.59
CA ALA A 70 4.12 0.36 35.64
C ALA A 70 2.74 0.97 35.33
N ILE A 71 2.67 2.22 34.87
CA ILE A 71 1.42 2.88 34.45
C ILE A 71 0.78 2.11 33.28
N TYR A 72 1.57 1.75 32.26
CA TYR A 72 1.12 1.00 31.09
C TYR A 72 0.57 -0.38 31.47
N THR A 73 1.23 -1.08 32.38
CA THR A 73 0.76 -2.37 32.91
C THR A 73 -0.59 -2.27 33.62
N LEU A 74 -0.78 -1.22 34.46
CA LEU A 74 -2.06 -0.97 35.12
C LEU A 74 -3.15 -0.63 34.10
N PHE A 75 -2.82 0.16 33.08
CA PHE A 75 -3.74 0.51 31.99
C PHE A 75 -4.19 -0.74 31.22
N GLN A 76 -3.26 -1.63 30.84
CA GLN A 76 -3.58 -2.89 30.16
C GLN A 76 -4.51 -3.79 30.98
N ASN A 77 -4.34 -3.82 32.29
CA ASN A 77 -5.18 -4.59 33.21
C ASN A 77 -6.49 -3.89 33.57
N SER A 78 -6.75 -2.68 33.02
CA SER A 78 -7.89 -1.84 33.37
C SER A 78 -7.99 -1.54 34.88
N GLU A 79 -6.82 -1.51 35.57
CA GLU A 79 -6.71 -1.14 36.97
C GLU A 79 -6.65 0.39 37.13
N PRO A 80 -7.13 0.95 38.25
CA PRO A 80 -7.01 2.39 38.53
C PRO A 80 -5.55 2.85 38.52
N ILE A 81 -5.28 4.00 37.91
CA ILE A 81 -3.94 4.59 37.83
C ILE A 81 -3.92 5.83 38.74
N ASP A 82 -3.22 5.69 39.84
CA ASP A 82 -2.94 6.76 40.79
C ASP A 82 -1.57 6.53 41.46
N LEU A 83 -1.12 7.48 42.25
CA LEU A 83 0.16 7.42 42.94
C LEU A 83 0.35 6.12 43.75
N ARG A 84 -0.72 5.62 44.41
CA ARG A 84 -0.62 4.43 45.28
C ARG A 84 -0.57 3.16 44.46
N THR A 85 -1.39 3.06 43.42
CA THR A 85 -1.42 1.87 42.55
C THR A 85 -0.12 1.73 41.77
N VAL A 86 0.44 2.84 41.25
CA VAL A 86 1.74 2.86 40.56
C VAL A 86 2.88 2.46 41.52
N ALA A 87 2.93 3.02 42.74
CA ALA A 87 3.93 2.63 43.74
C ALA A 87 3.83 1.14 44.11
N ASN A 88 2.60 0.62 44.27
CA ASN A 88 2.37 -0.78 44.55
C ASN A 88 2.79 -1.68 43.36
N GLN A 89 2.51 -1.29 42.14
CA GLN A 89 2.94 -2.02 40.93
C GLN A 89 4.47 -2.05 40.82
N LEU A 90 5.15 -0.96 41.05
CA LEU A 90 6.61 -0.87 41.08
C LEU A 90 7.22 -1.74 42.19
N LYS A 91 6.54 -1.81 43.34
CA LYS A 91 6.95 -2.67 44.46
C LYS A 91 6.78 -4.16 44.10
N LYS A 92 5.67 -4.52 43.47
CA LYS A 92 5.43 -5.90 42.99
C LYS A 92 6.49 -6.37 41.99
N SER A 93 6.89 -5.47 41.07
CA SER A 93 7.93 -5.74 40.04
C SER A 93 9.36 -5.65 40.63
N GLY A 94 9.55 -5.15 41.85
CA GLY A 94 10.87 -5.01 42.47
C GLY A 94 11.65 -3.76 42.00
N TYR A 95 11.03 -2.83 41.28
CA TYR A 95 11.69 -1.65 40.68
C TYR A 95 11.44 -0.34 41.43
N LEU A 96 10.77 -0.34 42.56
CA LEU A 96 10.42 0.89 43.29
C LEU A 96 11.65 1.74 43.64
N GLU A 97 12.72 1.15 44.12
CA GLU A 97 13.95 1.88 44.48
C GLU A 97 14.66 2.44 43.20
N ALA A 98 14.69 1.65 42.14
CA ALA A 98 15.27 2.09 40.85
C ALA A 98 14.44 3.23 40.22
N ALA A 99 13.14 3.25 40.46
CA ALA A 99 12.25 4.34 40.04
C ALA A 99 12.38 5.63 40.90
N GLY A 100 13.18 5.61 41.96
CA GLY A 100 13.45 6.74 42.86
C GLY A 100 12.64 6.71 44.16
N GLY A 101 11.91 5.63 44.44
CA GLY A 101 11.14 5.43 45.66
C GLY A 101 9.85 6.26 45.76
N ASP A 102 9.13 6.09 46.86
CA ASP A 102 7.83 6.75 47.10
C ASP A 102 7.95 8.30 47.08
N PHE A 103 9.03 8.85 47.64
CA PHE A 103 9.23 10.29 47.67
C PHE A 103 9.39 10.92 46.29
N TYR A 104 10.05 10.19 45.38
CA TYR A 104 10.18 10.67 44.00
C TYR A 104 8.84 10.70 43.29
N LEU A 105 8.02 9.67 43.43
CA LEU A 105 6.68 9.61 42.85
C LEU A 105 5.77 10.75 43.38
N ILE A 106 5.84 11.04 44.69
CA ILE A 106 5.15 12.18 45.27
C ILE A 106 5.64 13.49 44.66
N GLY A 107 6.96 13.63 44.50
CA GLY A 107 7.55 14.81 43.86
C GLY A 107 7.08 15.05 42.44
N LEU A 108 6.89 13.98 41.66
CA LEU A 108 6.35 14.07 40.28
C LEU A 108 4.94 14.64 40.27
N THR A 109 4.06 14.16 41.18
CA THR A 109 2.67 14.64 41.27
C THR A 109 2.57 16.10 41.73
N GLN A 110 3.51 16.56 42.55
CA GLN A 110 3.55 17.95 43.02
C GLN A 110 4.05 18.94 41.96
N LYS A 111 4.79 18.49 40.97
CA LYS A 111 5.31 19.34 39.87
C LYS A 111 4.28 19.63 38.78
N VAL A 112 3.13 18.98 38.82
CA VAL A 112 2.08 19.20 37.80
C VAL A 112 1.35 20.50 38.04
N ALA A 113 1.55 21.48 37.16
CA ALA A 113 0.85 22.75 37.23
C ALA A 113 -0.54 22.67 36.54
N SER A 114 -0.69 21.88 35.48
CA SER A 114 -1.93 21.67 34.73
C SER A 114 -1.83 20.43 33.87
N THR A 115 -2.92 19.70 33.72
CA THR A 115 -3.04 18.55 32.81
C THR A 115 -3.50 18.95 31.40
N ALA A 116 -3.87 20.22 31.18
CA ALA A 116 -4.50 20.70 29.95
C ALA A 116 -3.64 20.54 28.66
N HIS A 117 -2.31 20.43 28.78
CA HIS A 117 -1.40 20.38 27.64
C HIS A 117 -0.54 19.11 27.63
N ILE A 118 -0.99 18.06 28.28
CA ILE A 118 -0.23 16.82 28.45
C ILE A 118 0.13 16.19 27.08
N GLU A 119 -0.79 16.20 26.13
CA GLU A 119 -0.55 15.69 24.78
C GLU A 119 0.57 16.45 24.07
N PHE A 120 0.57 17.77 24.17
CA PHE A 120 1.63 18.61 23.57
C PHE A 120 3.00 18.31 24.20
N HIS A 121 3.05 18.15 25.53
CA HIS A 121 4.28 17.76 26.23
C HIS A 121 4.75 16.37 25.81
N ALA A 122 3.84 15.39 25.70
CA ALA A 122 4.14 14.05 25.22
C ALA A 122 4.75 14.04 23.80
N ARG A 123 4.21 14.87 22.90
CA ARG A 123 4.75 15.05 21.53
C ARG A 123 6.16 15.63 21.53
N ILE A 124 6.48 16.56 22.43
CA ILE A 124 7.86 17.09 22.56
C ILE A 124 8.81 16.00 23.06
N ILE A 125 8.40 15.20 24.06
CA ILE A 125 9.21 14.08 24.55
C ILE A 125 9.48 13.08 23.43
N LEU A 126 8.44 12.73 22.65
CA LEU A 126 8.57 11.87 21.48
C LEU A 126 9.55 12.44 20.42
N GLN A 127 9.50 13.76 20.14
CA GLN A 127 10.47 14.40 19.25
C GLN A 127 11.90 14.26 19.75
N LYS A 128 12.13 14.41 21.07
CA LYS A 128 13.46 14.21 21.66
C LYS A 128 13.94 12.77 21.54
N TYR A 129 13.05 11.81 21.69
CA TYR A 129 13.35 10.40 21.46
C TYR A 129 13.73 10.13 20.01
N ILE A 130 12.96 10.62 19.04
CA ILE A 130 13.26 10.49 17.61
C ILE A 130 14.63 11.08 17.30
N GLN A 131 14.97 12.27 17.86
CA GLN A 131 16.29 12.85 17.70
C GLN A 131 17.40 11.95 18.26
N ARG A 132 17.21 11.34 19.43
CA ARG A 132 18.16 10.38 20.03
C ARG A 132 18.33 9.13 19.16
N LYS A 133 17.22 8.56 18.66
CA LYS A 133 17.28 7.40 17.76
C LYS A 133 18.02 7.71 16.47
N LEU A 134 17.77 8.86 15.86
CA LEU A 134 18.49 9.30 14.66
C LEU A 134 19.99 9.46 14.92
N ILE A 135 20.39 10.00 16.08
CA ILE A 135 21.80 10.11 16.46
C ILE A 135 22.41 8.72 16.65
N SER A 136 21.70 7.80 17.31
CA SER A 136 22.18 6.43 17.53
C SER A 136 22.39 5.70 16.21
N ILE A 137 21.38 5.73 15.32
CA ILE A 137 21.44 5.08 14.00
C ILE A 137 22.56 5.68 13.16
N SER A 138 22.68 7.01 13.15
CA SER A 138 23.77 7.66 12.40
C SER A 138 25.14 7.25 12.93
N SER A 139 25.30 7.10 14.24
CA SER A 139 26.55 6.63 14.85
C SER A 139 26.87 5.19 14.48
N GLU A 140 25.86 4.31 14.46
CA GLU A 140 26.00 2.91 14.03
C GLU A 140 26.39 2.83 12.55
N ILE A 141 25.72 3.60 11.67
CA ILE A 141 26.04 3.67 10.24
C ILE A 141 27.47 4.15 10.03
N ILE A 142 27.93 5.16 10.80
CA ILE A 142 29.30 5.65 10.70
C ILE A 142 30.30 4.57 11.13
N GLU A 143 30.03 3.82 12.22
CA GLU A 143 30.87 2.75 12.70
C GLU A 143 30.98 1.62 11.68
N GLU A 144 29.83 1.17 11.13
CA GLU A 144 29.76 0.14 10.11
C GLU A 144 30.42 0.57 8.78
N ALA A 145 30.36 1.87 8.43
CA ALA A 145 31.00 2.40 7.22
C ALA A 145 32.55 2.42 7.29
N TYR A 146 33.11 2.37 8.48
CA TYR A 146 34.57 2.21 8.67
C TYR A 146 35.03 0.75 8.67
N ASP A 147 34.08 -0.21 8.70
CA ASP A 147 34.39 -1.64 8.66
C ASP A 147 34.50 -2.10 7.19
N GLU A 148 35.71 -2.30 6.70
CA GLU A 148 36.00 -2.75 5.34
C GLU A 148 35.47 -4.18 5.04
N THR A 149 34.99 -4.91 6.04
CA THR A 149 34.44 -6.28 5.85
C THR A 149 32.97 -6.28 5.48
N ILE A 150 32.28 -5.15 5.62
CA ILE A 150 30.85 -5.00 5.31
C ILE A 150 30.68 -4.58 3.85
N ASP A 151 29.81 -5.26 3.11
CA ASP A 151 29.46 -4.85 1.75
C ASP A 151 28.70 -3.51 1.77
N VAL A 152 29.07 -2.60 0.88
CA VAL A 152 28.48 -1.25 0.81
C VAL A 152 26.97 -1.28 0.54
N PHE A 153 26.49 -2.25 -0.25
CA PHE A 153 25.07 -2.38 -0.54
C PHE A 153 24.30 -2.92 0.66
N ASP A 154 24.88 -3.89 1.40
CA ASP A 154 24.31 -4.40 2.66
C ASP A 154 24.23 -3.28 3.71
N LEU A 155 25.23 -2.41 3.79
CA LEU A 155 25.24 -1.25 4.68
C LEU A 155 24.14 -0.24 4.32
N LEU A 156 23.94 0.04 3.04
CA LEU A 156 22.89 0.96 2.58
C LEU A 156 21.50 0.42 2.92
N ASP A 157 21.25 -0.87 2.67
CA ASP A 157 19.98 -1.52 2.97
C ASP A 157 19.66 -1.52 4.47
N ASP A 158 20.67 -1.77 5.31
CA ASP A 158 20.53 -1.76 6.77
C ASP A 158 20.26 -0.33 7.29
N ALA A 159 20.98 0.66 6.77
CA ALA A 159 20.79 2.06 7.10
C ALA A 159 19.37 2.54 6.75
N GLU A 160 18.87 2.19 5.56
CA GLU A 160 17.52 2.53 5.12
C GLU A 160 16.45 1.84 6.00
N SER A 161 16.65 0.56 6.32
CA SER A 161 15.76 -0.20 7.19
C SER A 161 15.66 0.42 8.59
N LYS A 162 16.80 0.77 9.21
CA LYS A 162 16.85 1.40 10.53
C LYS A 162 16.16 2.77 10.55
N LEU A 163 16.40 3.60 9.53
CA LEU A 163 15.74 4.92 9.39
C LEU A 163 14.21 4.77 9.18
N PHE A 164 13.82 3.75 8.45
CA PHE A 164 12.43 3.45 8.18
C PHE A 164 11.65 3.01 9.44
N GLU A 165 12.25 2.18 10.30
CA GLU A 165 11.66 1.79 11.59
C GLU A 165 11.33 3.00 12.46
N VAL A 166 12.23 4.00 12.50
CA VAL A 166 11.97 5.26 13.22
C VAL A 166 10.77 6.01 12.65
N THR A 167 10.63 6.00 11.32
CA THR A 167 9.53 6.70 10.65
C THR A 167 8.20 5.99 10.86
N GLN A 168 8.16 4.66 10.72
CA GLN A 168 6.92 3.88 10.89
C GLN A 168 6.45 3.79 12.34
N GLY A 169 7.39 3.59 13.27
CA GLY A 169 7.06 3.45 14.69
C GLY A 169 6.40 4.70 15.30
N ASN A 170 6.65 5.88 14.71
CA ASN A 170 6.22 7.16 15.27
C ASN A 170 5.11 7.88 14.49
N LEU A 171 4.73 7.36 13.31
CA LEU A 171 3.65 7.90 12.47
C LEU A 171 2.33 7.12 12.64
N LYS A 172 1.94 6.77 13.86
CA LYS A 172 0.54 6.41 14.10
C LYS A 172 -0.29 7.68 13.85
N LYS A 173 -1.00 7.74 12.71
CA LYS A 173 -2.08 8.71 12.52
C LYS A 173 -3.03 8.53 13.69
N GLY A 174 -3.27 9.60 14.44
CA GLY A 174 -4.31 9.61 15.45
C GLY A 174 -5.65 9.15 14.84
N SER A 175 -6.51 8.53 15.62
CA SER A 175 -7.87 8.22 15.18
C SER A 175 -8.55 9.52 14.72
N GLU A 176 -9.02 9.54 13.46
CA GLU A 176 -9.82 10.65 12.95
C GLU A 176 -11.24 10.54 13.50
N ASP A 177 -11.83 11.66 13.88
CA ASP A 177 -13.22 11.69 14.34
C ASP A 177 -14.18 11.24 13.24
N ALA A 178 -15.18 10.44 13.59
CA ALA A 178 -16.18 9.92 12.66
C ALA A 178 -16.90 11.04 11.89
N GLN A 179 -17.12 12.20 12.50
CA GLN A 179 -17.77 13.34 11.86
C GLN A 179 -16.93 13.90 10.70
N GLY A 180 -15.62 14.03 10.88
CA GLY A 180 -14.69 14.44 9.83
C GLY A 180 -14.66 13.44 8.67
N LEU A 181 -14.60 12.13 8.99
CA LEU A 181 -14.59 11.04 8.01
C LEU A 181 -15.90 10.96 7.21
N VAL A 182 -17.07 11.17 7.84
CA VAL A 182 -18.36 11.21 7.15
C VAL A 182 -18.42 12.37 6.16
N THR A 183 -17.94 13.55 6.55
CA THR A 183 -17.89 14.71 5.65
C THR A 183 -16.99 14.45 4.44
N GLN A 184 -15.81 13.85 4.64
CA GLN A 184 -14.91 13.46 3.56
C GLN A 184 -15.55 12.40 2.65
N ALA A 185 -16.24 11.40 3.23
CA ALA A 185 -16.92 10.35 2.48
C ALA A 185 -18.03 10.92 1.59
N ILE A 186 -18.88 11.83 2.12
CA ILE A 186 -19.94 12.48 1.36
C ILE A 186 -19.37 13.27 0.17
N LYS A 187 -18.30 14.05 0.42
CA LYS A 187 -17.64 14.80 -0.65
C LYS A 187 -17.11 13.88 -1.74
N LYS A 188 -16.48 12.76 -1.36
CA LYS A 188 -15.97 11.76 -2.32
C LYS A 188 -17.11 11.12 -3.13
N ILE A 189 -18.26 10.82 -2.50
CA ILE A 189 -19.45 10.29 -3.19
C ILE A 189 -19.98 11.31 -4.22
N GLN A 190 -20.02 12.60 -3.87
CA GLN A 190 -20.42 13.67 -4.80
C GLN A 190 -19.46 13.78 -6.00
N GLU A 191 -18.14 13.70 -5.76
CA GLU A 191 -17.13 13.72 -6.81
C GLU A 191 -17.29 12.52 -7.77
N ILE A 192 -17.59 11.33 -7.26
CA ILE A 192 -17.85 10.11 -8.04
C ILE A 192 -19.13 10.27 -8.88
N SER A 193 -20.20 10.80 -8.29
CA SER A 193 -21.46 11.06 -9.01
C SER A 193 -21.25 11.96 -10.22
N ASN A 194 -20.40 12.99 -10.09
CA ASN A 194 -20.06 13.91 -11.17
C ASN A 194 -19.16 13.26 -12.25
N LYS A 195 -18.48 12.15 -11.97
CA LYS A 195 -17.61 11.38 -12.87
C LYS A 195 -18.30 10.19 -13.52
N GLN A 196 -19.62 10.19 -13.66
CA GLN A 196 -20.41 9.14 -14.29
C GLN A 196 -20.23 7.74 -13.67
N GLY A 197 -19.97 7.66 -12.36
CA GLY A 197 -19.91 6.41 -11.63
C GLY A 197 -18.55 5.71 -11.60
N MET A 198 -17.53 6.19 -12.32
CA MET A 198 -16.17 5.64 -12.21
C MET A 198 -15.42 6.29 -11.05
N SER A 199 -15.17 5.51 -9.99
CA SER A 199 -14.50 5.99 -8.77
C SER A 199 -12.99 5.80 -8.79
N GLY A 200 -12.53 4.81 -9.54
CA GLY A 200 -11.14 4.42 -9.67
C GLY A 200 -10.52 4.82 -11.00
N ILE A 201 -9.36 4.24 -11.30
CA ILE A 201 -8.60 4.46 -12.53
C ILE A 201 -9.07 3.43 -13.56
N ALA A 202 -9.51 3.91 -14.73
CA ALA A 202 -9.98 3.05 -15.81
C ALA A 202 -8.89 2.11 -16.33
N THR A 203 -9.22 0.85 -16.55
CA THR A 203 -8.29 -0.16 -17.08
C THR A 203 -8.27 -0.18 -18.62
N GLY A 204 -9.34 0.36 -19.24
CA GLY A 204 -9.58 0.24 -20.68
C GLY A 204 -10.22 -1.08 -21.10
N PHE A 205 -10.57 -1.94 -20.13
CA PHE A 205 -11.36 -3.15 -20.36
C PHE A 205 -12.76 -2.92 -19.79
N THR A 206 -13.74 -2.66 -20.65
CA THR A 206 -15.07 -2.18 -20.30
C THR A 206 -15.73 -3.01 -19.19
N ARG A 207 -15.80 -4.33 -19.35
CA ARG A 207 -16.43 -5.20 -18.34
C ARG A 207 -15.68 -5.27 -17.03
N LEU A 208 -14.34 -5.11 -17.07
CA LEU A 208 -13.54 -5.03 -15.85
C LEU A 208 -13.79 -3.72 -15.12
N ASP A 209 -13.90 -2.63 -15.86
CA ASP A 209 -14.19 -1.31 -15.31
C ASP A 209 -15.61 -1.22 -14.74
N GLU A 210 -16.60 -1.87 -15.38
CA GLU A 210 -17.95 -2.02 -14.84
C GLU A 210 -17.96 -2.79 -13.52
N LEU A 211 -17.22 -3.90 -13.43
CA LEU A 211 -17.16 -4.75 -12.24
C LEU A 211 -16.45 -4.08 -11.06
N THR A 212 -15.36 -3.35 -11.33
CA THR A 212 -14.48 -2.79 -10.29
C THR A 212 -14.68 -1.30 -10.07
N SER A 213 -15.43 -0.62 -10.94
CA SER A 213 -15.46 0.85 -11.07
C SER A 213 -14.06 1.45 -11.25
N GLY A 214 -13.17 0.73 -11.97
CA GLY A 214 -11.74 1.03 -12.12
C GLY A 214 -10.91 0.62 -10.90
N TRP A 215 -9.58 0.69 -11.01
CA TRP A 215 -8.69 0.37 -9.89
C TRP A 215 -8.75 1.43 -8.79
N GLN A 216 -9.13 0.99 -7.58
CA GLN A 216 -9.33 1.91 -6.47
C GLN A 216 -8.00 2.33 -5.84
N PRO A 217 -7.87 3.60 -5.41
CA PRO A 217 -6.71 4.05 -4.64
C PRO A 217 -6.48 3.19 -3.40
N SER A 218 -5.22 2.93 -3.07
CA SER A 218 -4.78 2.13 -1.92
C SER A 218 -5.04 0.63 -2.04
N ASP A 219 -5.57 0.12 -3.16
CA ASP A 219 -5.76 -1.31 -3.34
C ASP A 219 -4.48 -2.02 -3.79
N LEU A 220 -4.30 -3.23 -3.26
CA LEU A 220 -3.34 -4.21 -3.73
C LEU A 220 -4.06 -5.23 -4.60
N ILE A 221 -3.74 -5.23 -5.89
CA ILE A 221 -4.31 -6.13 -6.91
C ILE A 221 -3.26 -7.17 -7.26
N ILE A 222 -3.61 -8.44 -7.11
CA ILE A 222 -2.76 -9.55 -7.52
C ILE A 222 -3.29 -10.13 -8.83
N LEU A 223 -2.43 -10.18 -9.83
CA LEU A 223 -2.72 -10.85 -11.09
C LEU A 223 -1.81 -12.07 -11.24
N ALA A 224 -2.37 -13.25 -11.13
CA ALA A 224 -1.62 -14.48 -11.18
C ALA A 224 -1.96 -15.34 -12.39
N ALA A 225 -0.96 -16.04 -12.95
CA ALA A 225 -1.14 -17.01 -14.01
C ALA A 225 0.05 -17.95 -14.12
N ARG A 226 -0.11 -19.05 -14.86
CA ARG A 226 1.01 -19.90 -15.28
C ARG A 226 1.84 -19.19 -16.37
N PRO A 227 3.13 -19.56 -16.53
CA PRO A 227 3.96 -19.07 -17.64
C PRO A 227 3.26 -19.27 -18.99
N GLY A 228 3.39 -18.32 -19.90
CA GLY A 228 2.80 -18.40 -21.24
C GLY A 228 1.32 -18.00 -21.33
N MET A 229 0.62 -17.77 -20.21
CA MET A 229 -0.80 -17.34 -20.21
C MET A 229 -1.01 -15.88 -20.60
N GLY A 230 0.05 -15.07 -20.58
CA GLY A 230 -0.04 -13.68 -21.04
C GLY A 230 -0.14 -12.63 -19.92
N LYS A 231 0.30 -12.89 -18.68
CA LYS A 231 0.31 -11.91 -17.58
C LYS A 231 0.90 -10.55 -17.99
N THR A 232 2.14 -10.56 -18.44
CA THR A 232 2.85 -9.35 -18.89
C THR A 232 2.14 -8.71 -20.08
N ALA A 233 1.59 -9.49 -21.02
CA ALA A 233 0.85 -8.98 -22.17
C ALA A 233 -0.43 -8.24 -21.74
N PHE A 234 -1.18 -8.79 -20.77
CA PHE A 234 -2.36 -8.14 -20.21
C PHE A 234 -2.02 -6.80 -19.56
N VAL A 235 -1.01 -6.80 -18.69
CA VAL A 235 -0.61 -5.59 -17.98
C VAL A 235 -0.06 -4.53 -18.93
N MET A 236 0.68 -4.94 -19.99
CA MET A 236 1.15 -4.00 -21.02
C MET A 236 -0.01 -3.41 -21.83
N SER A 237 -1.04 -4.21 -22.17
CA SER A 237 -2.24 -3.71 -22.83
C SER A 237 -2.99 -2.73 -21.94
N MET A 238 -3.19 -3.08 -20.67
CA MET A 238 -3.82 -2.23 -19.66
C MET A 238 -3.06 -0.91 -19.46
N ALA A 239 -1.74 -0.98 -19.24
CA ALA A 239 -0.90 0.21 -19.03
C ALA A 239 -0.90 1.13 -20.26
N LYS A 240 -0.93 0.55 -21.46
CA LYS A 240 -1.08 1.29 -22.70
C LYS A 240 -2.43 2.02 -22.76
N ASN A 241 -3.53 1.32 -22.49
CA ASN A 241 -4.85 1.93 -22.48
C ASN A 241 -4.93 3.07 -21.45
N MET A 242 -4.45 2.84 -20.21
CA MET A 242 -4.42 3.87 -19.16
C MET A 242 -3.66 5.12 -19.61
N ALA A 243 -2.49 4.95 -20.19
CA ALA A 243 -1.61 6.07 -20.52
C ALA A 243 -1.98 6.77 -21.83
N ILE A 244 -2.53 6.07 -22.83
CA ILE A 244 -2.87 6.64 -24.15
C ILE A 244 -4.32 7.12 -24.18
N ASP A 245 -5.26 6.31 -23.69
CA ASP A 245 -6.69 6.60 -23.83
C ASP A 245 -7.21 7.49 -22.71
N PHE A 246 -6.61 7.38 -21.49
CA PHE A 246 -7.05 8.11 -20.30
C PHE A 246 -6.01 9.12 -19.76
N ASP A 247 -4.82 9.21 -20.36
CA ASP A 247 -3.72 10.10 -19.93
C ASP A 247 -3.32 9.92 -18.46
N GLU A 248 -3.48 8.67 -17.93
CA GLU A 248 -3.15 8.34 -16.55
C GLU A 248 -1.69 7.85 -16.45
N PRO A 249 -0.83 8.51 -15.64
CA PRO A 249 0.58 8.14 -15.53
C PRO A 249 0.77 6.79 -14.83
N VAL A 250 1.47 5.86 -15.50
CA VAL A 250 1.71 4.48 -15.03
C VAL A 250 3.19 4.23 -14.80
N ALA A 251 3.55 3.68 -13.65
CA ALA A 251 4.90 3.17 -13.36
C ALA A 251 4.94 1.65 -13.43
N ILE A 252 5.93 1.10 -14.15
CA ILE A 252 6.11 -0.33 -14.35
C ILE A 252 7.50 -0.72 -13.86
N PHE A 253 7.56 -1.60 -12.86
CA PHE A 253 8.78 -2.20 -12.35
C PHE A 253 8.89 -3.61 -12.89
N SER A 254 9.81 -3.82 -13.83
CA SER A 254 10.02 -5.09 -14.50
C SER A 254 11.29 -5.77 -14.02
N LEU A 255 11.14 -6.89 -13.33
CA LEU A 255 12.24 -7.67 -12.78
C LEU A 255 12.66 -8.83 -13.69
N GLU A 256 11.86 -9.14 -14.72
CA GLU A 256 12.10 -10.25 -15.65
C GLU A 256 12.55 -9.78 -17.03
N MET A 257 12.00 -8.66 -17.51
CA MET A 257 12.21 -8.19 -18.88
C MET A 257 12.81 -6.79 -18.91
N SER A 258 13.69 -6.54 -19.89
CA SER A 258 14.23 -5.19 -20.09
C SER A 258 13.17 -4.20 -20.57
N SER A 259 13.36 -2.92 -20.23
CA SER A 259 12.49 -1.80 -20.63
C SER A 259 12.28 -1.75 -22.15
N VAL A 260 13.34 -1.96 -22.93
CA VAL A 260 13.26 -2.00 -24.40
C VAL A 260 12.38 -3.14 -24.91
N GLN A 261 12.41 -4.31 -24.27
CA GLN A 261 11.55 -5.44 -24.66
C GLN A 261 10.08 -5.15 -24.38
N LEU A 262 9.78 -4.51 -23.26
CA LEU A 262 8.41 -4.12 -22.91
C LEU A 262 7.86 -3.06 -23.88
N ILE A 263 8.64 -2.03 -24.16
CA ILE A 263 8.27 -1.01 -25.16
C ILE A 263 8.10 -1.62 -26.54
N THR A 264 8.94 -2.57 -26.95
CA THR A 264 8.77 -3.26 -28.24
C THR A 264 7.44 -4.03 -28.32
N ARG A 265 6.99 -4.64 -27.22
CA ARG A 265 5.67 -5.27 -27.13
C ARG A 265 4.53 -4.24 -27.23
N MET A 266 4.65 -3.10 -26.56
CA MET A 266 3.66 -2.01 -26.68
C MET A 266 3.61 -1.47 -28.11
N ILE A 267 4.76 -1.30 -28.77
CA ILE A 267 4.83 -0.89 -30.19
C ILE A 267 4.11 -1.93 -31.07
N SER A 268 4.33 -3.22 -30.85
CA SER A 268 3.66 -4.30 -31.60
C SER A 268 2.14 -4.21 -31.43
N SER A 269 1.67 -4.05 -30.20
CA SER A 269 0.25 -3.92 -29.87
C SER A 269 -0.38 -2.64 -30.47
N GLU A 270 0.35 -1.52 -30.49
CA GLU A 270 -0.17 -0.25 -31.00
C GLU A 270 -0.15 -0.17 -32.54
N THR A 271 0.90 -0.70 -33.14
CA THR A 271 1.06 -0.63 -34.60
C THR A 271 0.32 -1.76 -35.34
N GLY A 272 0.05 -2.89 -34.68
CA GLY A 272 -0.45 -4.09 -35.33
C GLY A 272 0.64 -4.87 -36.10
N ILE A 273 1.91 -4.50 -35.95
CA ILE A 273 3.05 -5.18 -36.55
C ILE A 273 3.49 -6.31 -35.60
N SER A 274 3.62 -7.53 -36.12
CA SER A 274 3.97 -8.66 -35.27
C SER A 274 5.30 -8.46 -34.55
N SER A 275 5.34 -8.85 -33.27
CA SER A 275 6.57 -8.81 -32.44
C SER A 275 7.75 -9.54 -33.07
N GLY A 276 7.48 -10.57 -33.88
CA GLY A 276 8.49 -11.32 -34.62
C GLY A 276 9.16 -10.50 -35.75
N LYS A 277 8.39 -9.68 -36.47
CA LYS A 277 8.92 -8.79 -37.50
C LYS A 277 9.72 -7.65 -36.87
N LEU A 278 9.19 -7.02 -35.81
CA LEU A 278 9.90 -5.95 -35.08
C LEU A 278 11.25 -6.43 -34.54
N ARG A 279 11.29 -7.62 -33.94
CA ARG A 279 12.53 -8.21 -33.39
C ARG A 279 13.58 -8.52 -34.45
N LYS A 280 13.14 -8.93 -35.66
CA LYS A 280 14.05 -9.25 -36.79
C LYS A 280 14.44 -8.03 -37.60
N GLY A 281 13.78 -6.89 -37.41
CA GLY A 281 13.95 -5.67 -38.18
C GLY A 281 13.48 -5.81 -39.63
N ASN A 282 12.67 -6.84 -39.93
CA ASN A 282 12.21 -7.15 -41.30
C ASN A 282 10.83 -6.50 -41.52
N LEU A 283 10.83 -5.18 -41.75
CA LEU A 283 9.66 -4.37 -41.98
C LEU A 283 9.58 -3.90 -43.43
N GLU A 284 8.40 -3.98 -44.01
CA GLU A 284 8.08 -3.42 -45.32
C GLU A 284 8.06 -1.88 -45.26
N PRO A 285 8.26 -1.13 -46.39
CA PRO A 285 8.24 0.31 -46.37
C PRO A 285 6.98 0.93 -45.77
N HIS A 286 5.80 0.37 -46.03
CA HIS A 286 4.53 0.80 -45.46
C HIS A 286 4.43 0.54 -43.94
N GLU A 287 5.04 -0.54 -43.46
CA GLU A 287 5.09 -0.84 -42.03
C GLU A 287 5.98 0.16 -41.27
N TRP A 288 7.06 0.65 -41.91
CA TRP A 288 7.88 1.74 -41.35
C TRP A 288 7.10 3.06 -41.24
N GLU A 289 6.29 3.41 -42.26
CA GLU A 289 5.42 4.60 -42.19
C GLU A 289 4.38 4.47 -41.09
N GLN A 290 3.71 3.31 -40.99
CA GLN A 290 2.75 2.98 -39.95
C GLN A 290 3.37 3.08 -38.54
N LEU A 291 4.56 2.53 -38.38
CA LEU A 291 5.33 2.59 -37.14
C LEU A 291 5.62 4.04 -36.75
N ASN A 292 6.14 4.85 -37.67
CA ASN A 292 6.48 6.25 -37.41
C ASN A 292 5.27 7.12 -37.02
N VAL A 293 4.10 6.81 -37.56
CA VAL A 293 2.86 7.55 -37.21
C VAL A 293 2.35 7.14 -35.84
N LYS A 294 2.19 5.84 -35.59
CA LYS A 294 1.54 5.34 -34.38
C LYS A 294 2.43 5.44 -33.14
N VAL A 295 3.76 5.31 -33.28
CA VAL A 295 4.70 5.46 -32.14
C VAL A 295 4.71 6.88 -31.57
N LYS A 296 4.27 7.89 -32.32
CA LYS A 296 4.17 9.27 -31.79
C LYS A 296 3.24 9.39 -30.58
N ASN A 297 2.15 8.64 -30.53
CA ASN A 297 1.23 8.64 -29.40
C ASN A 297 1.89 7.94 -28.19
N LEU A 298 2.49 6.77 -28.42
CA LEU A 298 3.18 6.04 -27.37
C LEU A 298 4.37 6.82 -26.78
N SER A 299 5.10 7.60 -27.61
CA SER A 299 6.24 8.40 -27.16
C SER A 299 5.86 9.56 -26.23
N LYS A 300 4.59 9.99 -26.27
CA LYS A 300 4.05 11.05 -25.40
C LYS A 300 3.32 10.50 -24.19
N ALA A 301 2.98 9.20 -24.21
CA ALA A 301 2.24 8.56 -23.13
C ALA A 301 3.04 8.59 -21.82
N PRO A 302 2.43 8.92 -20.69
CA PRO A 302 3.09 9.02 -19.39
C PRO A 302 3.37 7.62 -18.78
N ILE A 303 4.26 6.84 -19.42
CA ILE A 303 4.65 5.51 -18.99
C ILE A 303 6.09 5.56 -18.51
N PHE A 304 6.32 5.13 -17.26
CA PHE A 304 7.63 5.09 -16.62
C PHE A 304 8.01 3.64 -16.36
N ILE A 305 9.12 3.17 -16.93
CA ILE A 305 9.57 1.78 -16.81
C ILE A 305 10.92 1.75 -16.10
N ASP A 306 11.00 0.95 -15.05
CA ASP A 306 12.23 0.63 -14.33
C ASP A 306 12.48 -0.88 -14.47
N ASP A 307 13.64 -1.28 -15.02
CA ASP A 307 14.04 -2.67 -15.24
C ASP A 307 15.24 -3.07 -14.37
N THR A 308 15.36 -2.47 -13.19
CA THR A 308 16.40 -2.83 -12.22
C THR A 308 16.17 -4.28 -11.75
N PRO A 309 17.14 -5.18 -11.97
CA PRO A 309 17.03 -6.57 -11.52
C PRO A 309 17.15 -6.64 -9.98
N SER A 310 16.52 -7.64 -9.36
CA SER A 310 16.61 -7.92 -7.93
C SER A 310 16.24 -6.73 -7.03
N LEU A 311 15.17 -6.03 -7.39
CA LEU A 311 14.70 -4.86 -6.66
C LEU A 311 14.23 -5.23 -5.25
N SER A 312 14.80 -4.58 -4.23
CA SER A 312 14.32 -4.72 -2.86
C SER A 312 13.00 -3.97 -2.67
N ILE A 313 12.22 -4.36 -1.65
CA ILE A 313 10.97 -3.65 -1.33
C ILE A 313 11.24 -2.18 -0.92
N PHE A 314 12.39 -1.90 -0.33
CA PHE A 314 12.81 -0.55 0.08
C PHE A 314 13.16 0.31 -1.12
N ASP A 315 13.93 -0.22 -2.06
CA ASP A 315 14.27 0.45 -3.32
C ASP A 315 13.02 0.77 -4.14
N LEU A 316 12.10 -0.23 -4.26
CA LEU A 316 10.81 -0.03 -4.93
C LEU A 316 10.07 1.16 -4.32
N ARG A 317 10.01 1.23 -2.99
CA ARG A 317 9.32 2.28 -2.25
C ARG A 317 9.93 3.65 -2.49
N ALA A 318 11.27 3.75 -2.43
CA ALA A 318 12.00 4.99 -2.70
C ALA A 318 11.76 5.48 -4.14
N LYS A 319 11.86 4.58 -5.13
CA LYS A 319 11.60 4.88 -6.53
C LYS A 319 10.14 5.26 -6.78
N ALA A 320 9.18 4.54 -6.20
CA ALA A 320 7.75 4.82 -6.33
C ALA A 320 7.39 6.19 -5.75
N ARG A 321 7.91 6.55 -4.56
CA ARG A 321 7.74 7.89 -3.97
C ARG A 321 8.27 9.00 -4.87
N ARG A 322 9.46 8.79 -5.42
CA ARG A 322 10.08 9.75 -6.34
C ARG A 322 9.23 9.95 -7.59
N LEU A 323 8.78 8.85 -8.23
CA LEU A 323 7.92 8.91 -9.40
C LEU A 323 6.56 9.55 -9.08
N ALA A 324 5.96 9.24 -7.91
CA ALA A 324 4.72 9.87 -7.47
C ALA A 324 4.87 11.39 -7.28
N SER A 325 5.99 11.83 -6.67
CA SER A 325 6.25 13.26 -6.43
C SER A 325 6.62 14.03 -7.71
N GLN A 326 7.38 13.42 -8.62
CA GLN A 326 7.91 14.11 -9.82
C GLN A 326 6.93 14.05 -11.00
N HIS A 327 6.22 12.94 -11.15
CA HIS A 327 5.41 12.65 -12.34
C HIS A 327 3.94 12.40 -12.02
N GLY A 328 3.56 12.38 -10.75
CA GLY A 328 2.17 12.20 -10.34
C GLY A 328 1.59 10.84 -10.74
N ILE A 329 2.41 9.76 -10.71
CA ILE A 329 1.95 8.43 -11.11
C ILE A 329 0.67 8.04 -10.38
N LYS A 330 -0.21 7.34 -11.09
CA LYS A 330 -1.52 6.91 -10.61
C LYS A 330 -1.63 5.42 -10.40
N VAL A 331 -0.79 4.63 -11.05
CA VAL A 331 -0.77 3.17 -10.97
C VAL A 331 0.67 2.68 -10.89
N ILE A 332 0.89 1.68 -10.06
CA ILE A 332 2.17 0.96 -9.96
C ILE A 332 1.94 -0.49 -10.40
N VAL A 333 2.78 -0.97 -11.30
CA VAL A 333 2.79 -2.35 -11.78
C VAL A 333 4.13 -2.99 -11.45
N ILE A 334 4.11 -4.24 -10.96
CA ILE A 334 5.31 -5.00 -10.58
C ILE A 334 5.29 -6.36 -11.28
N ASP A 335 6.26 -6.63 -12.14
CA ASP A 335 6.41 -7.91 -12.88
C ASP A 335 7.73 -8.58 -12.52
N TYR A 336 7.76 -9.58 -11.64
CA TYR A 336 6.76 -10.20 -10.78
C TYR A 336 7.30 -10.40 -9.34
N LEU A 337 6.40 -10.57 -8.38
CA LEU A 337 6.68 -10.61 -6.93
C LEU A 337 7.81 -11.56 -6.52
N GLN A 338 7.86 -12.74 -7.13
CA GLN A 338 8.83 -13.77 -6.75
C GLN A 338 10.28 -13.45 -7.14
N LEU A 339 10.55 -12.35 -7.84
CA LEU A 339 11.90 -11.85 -8.09
C LEU A 339 12.33 -10.74 -7.13
N MET A 340 11.40 -10.23 -6.32
CA MET A 340 11.72 -9.24 -5.30
C MET A 340 12.45 -9.86 -4.11
N THR A 341 13.19 -9.02 -3.39
CA THR A 341 13.85 -9.36 -2.12
C THR A 341 13.26 -8.51 -0.98
N ALA A 342 13.23 -9.10 0.23
CA ALA A 342 12.78 -8.36 1.42
C ALA A 342 13.85 -7.40 1.98
N GLY A 343 15.07 -7.39 1.43
CA GLY A 343 16.15 -6.50 1.89
C GLY A 343 16.75 -6.85 3.26
N THR A 344 16.37 -7.99 3.84
CA THR A 344 16.96 -8.43 5.11
C THR A 344 18.03 -9.48 4.85
N SER A 345 19.29 -9.14 5.08
CA SER A 345 20.45 -10.06 5.02
C SER A 345 20.41 -11.06 6.19
N GLN A 346 19.34 -11.85 6.33
CA GLN A 346 19.40 -13.00 7.20
C GLN A 346 20.21 -14.10 6.50
N LYS A 347 21.51 -14.18 6.82
CA LYS A 347 22.39 -15.35 6.59
C LYS A 347 21.83 -16.58 7.31
N GLY A 348 20.78 -17.17 6.79
CA GLY A 348 20.19 -18.38 7.32
C GLY A 348 18.86 -18.61 6.65
N GLY A 349 18.78 -19.57 5.74
CA GLY A 349 17.66 -20.02 4.93
C GLY A 349 16.26 -19.63 5.41
N GLY A 350 15.91 -18.36 5.26
CA GLY A 350 14.58 -17.85 5.56
C GLY A 350 13.57 -18.55 4.68
N ASN A 351 12.44 -18.96 5.25
CA ASN A 351 11.37 -19.59 4.50
C ASN A 351 10.89 -18.58 3.43
N ARG A 352 11.01 -18.92 2.15
CA ARG A 352 10.59 -18.07 1.01
C ARG A 352 9.16 -17.56 1.17
N GLU A 353 8.31 -18.34 1.79
CA GLU A 353 6.93 -17.99 2.11
C GLU A 353 6.86 -16.78 3.07
N GLN A 354 7.74 -16.70 4.07
CA GLN A 354 7.80 -15.56 4.99
C GLN A 354 8.30 -14.29 4.30
N GLU A 355 9.26 -14.44 3.41
CA GLU A 355 9.79 -13.33 2.60
C GLU A 355 8.69 -12.73 1.71
N ILE A 356 7.97 -13.57 0.97
CA ILE A 356 6.84 -13.15 0.13
C ILE A 356 5.73 -12.52 0.96
N SER A 357 5.44 -13.05 2.16
CA SER A 357 4.49 -12.47 3.11
C SER A 357 4.90 -11.06 3.53
N THR A 358 6.18 -10.85 3.80
CA THR A 358 6.72 -9.53 4.16
C THR A 358 6.60 -8.55 2.99
N ILE A 359 6.96 -8.99 1.78
CA ILE A 359 6.83 -8.18 0.56
C ILE A 359 5.36 -7.78 0.35
N SER A 360 4.42 -8.71 0.43
CA SER A 360 2.98 -8.47 0.23
C SER A 360 2.44 -7.39 1.19
N ARG A 361 2.73 -7.49 2.49
CA ARG A 361 2.32 -6.49 3.49
C ARG A 361 2.92 -5.12 3.20
N ASN A 362 4.18 -5.06 2.81
CA ASN A 362 4.85 -3.81 2.47
C ASN A 362 4.26 -3.18 1.20
N LEU A 363 3.89 -3.97 0.20
CA LEU A 363 3.20 -3.47 -0.99
C LEU A 363 1.82 -2.90 -0.66
N LYS A 364 1.06 -3.57 0.22
CA LYS A 364 -0.21 -3.02 0.70
C LYS A 364 -0.02 -1.73 1.51
N ALA A 365 1.05 -1.67 2.31
CA ALA A 365 1.42 -0.45 3.03
C ALA A 365 1.78 0.69 2.06
N LEU A 366 2.56 0.39 1.00
CA LEU A 366 2.94 1.35 -0.04
C LEU A 366 1.71 1.88 -0.79
N ALA A 367 0.78 1.00 -1.18
CA ALA A 367 -0.47 1.38 -1.84
C ALA A 367 -1.28 2.37 -0.98
N LYS A 368 -1.39 2.12 0.33
CA LYS A 368 -2.06 3.01 1.28
C LYS A 368 -1.32 4.33 1.49
N GLU A 369 0.00 4.28 1.59
CA GLU A 369 0.86 5.45 1.80
C GLU A 369 0.75 6.45 0.65
N LEU A 370 0.87 5.95 -0.58
CA LEU A 370 0.81 6.79 -1.78
C LEU A 370 -0.63 7.08 -2.23
N SER A 371 -1.62 6.36 -1.67
CA SER A 371 -3.02 6.37 -2.14
C SER A 371 -3.12 6.04 -3.63
N ILE A 372 -2.35 5.04 -4.09
CA ILE A 372 -2.25 4.59 -5.48
C ILE A 372 -2.50 3.07 -5.51
N PRO A 373 -3.27 2.51 -6.49
CA PRO A 373 -3.37 1.08 -6.68
C PRO A 373 -2.01 0.48 -7.09
N VAL A 374 -1.68 -0.66 -6.48
CA VAL A 374 -0.49 -1.45 -6.79
C VAL A 374 -0.92 -2.78 -7.37
N ILE A 375 -0.51 -3.04 -8.61
CA ILE A 375 -0.79 -4.28 -9.34
C ILE A 375 0.48 -5.12 -9.33
N ALA A 376 0.44 -6.24 -8.65
CA ALA A 376 1.58 -7.14 -8.54
C ALA A 376 1.31 -8.47 -9.25
N LEU A 377 2.19 -8.81 -10.18
CA LEU A 377 2.11 -10.07 -10.90
C LEU A 377 2.65 -11.20 -10.05
N SER A 378 2.01 -12.36 -10.13
CA SER A 378 2.41 -13.56 -9.40
C SER A 378 2.39 -14.79 -10.32
N GLN A 379 3.27 -15.72 -10.07
CA GLN A 379 3.28 -17.00 -10.76
C GLN A 379 2.53 -18.04 -9.94
N LEU A 380 1.62 -18.79 -10.60
CA LEU A 380 0.89 -19.87 -9.95
C LEU A 380 1.76 -21.12 -9.76
N SER A 381 1.40 -21.91 -8.74
CA SER A 381 2.02 -23.22 -8.47
C SER A 381 1.94 -24.16 -9.68
N ARG A 382 2.95 -25.03 -9.83
CA ARG A 382 2.95 -26.07 -10.87
C ARG A 382 1.84 -27.12 -10.67
N ALA A 383 1.23 -27.18 -9.48
CA ALA A 383 0.12 -28.08 -9.18
C ALA A 383 -1.08 -27.89 -10.11
N VAL A 384 -1.28 -26.70 -10.67
CA VAL A 384 -2.33 -26.43 -11.68
C VAL A 384 -2.17 -27.31 -12.91
N GLU A 385 -0.94 -27.54 -13.37
CA GLU A 385 -0.65 -28.32 -14.60
C GLU A 385 -0.81 -29.82 -14.39
N THR A 386 -0.59 -30.28 -13.14
CA THR A 386 -0.72 -31.71 -12.78
C THR A 386 -2.12 -32.10 -12.36
N ARG A 387 -3.02 -31.11 -12.17
CA ARG A 387 -4.42 -31.32 -11.82
C ARG A 387 -5.16 -32.00 -12.99
N GLY A 388 -5.92 -33.06 -12.72
CA GLY A 388 -6.84 -33.66 -13.68
C GLY A 388 -8.05 -32.75 -13.95
N GLY A 389 -8.62 -32.82 -15.17
CA GLY A 389 -9.77 -32.02 -15.57
C GLY A 389 -9.41 -30.60 -16.02
N SER A 390 -10.32 -29.66 -15.76
CA SER A 390 -10.11 -28.24 -16.08
C SER A 390 -8.91 -27.70 -15.31
N LYS A 391 -7.93 -27.12 -16.01
CA LYS A 391 -6.74 -26.47 -15.45
C LYS A 391 -7.00 -25.01 -15.09
N ARG A 392 -8.28 -24.68 -14.83
CA ARG A 392 -8.72 -23.35 -14.42
C ARG A 392 -8.11 -22.99 -13.07
N PRO A 393 -7.47 -21.82 -12.92
CA PRO A 393 -6.85 -21.40 -11.68
C PRO A 393 -7.85 -21.24 -10.53
N LEU A 394 -7.41 -21.55 -9.32
CA LEU A 394 -8.15 -21.38 -8.06
C LEU A 394 -7.29 -20.59 -7.06
N LEU A 395 -7.92 -19.96 -6.05
CA LEU A 395 -7.19 -19.25 -4.98
C LEU A 395 -6.17 -20.14 -4.27
N SER A 396 -6.47 -21.44 -4.11
CA SER A 396 -5.54 -22.43 -3.53
C SER A 396 -4.25 -22.63 -4.35
N ASP A 397 -4.21 -22.20 -5.59
CA ASP A 397 -3.04 -22.34 -6.46
C ASP A 397 -1.98 -21.25 -6.21
N LEU A 398 -2.32 -20.23 -5.40
CA LEU A 398 -1.41 -19.26 -4.80
C LEU A 398 -0.67 -19.81 -3.55
N ARG A 399 -0.65 -21.11 -3.34
CA ARG A 399 -0.36 -21.85 -2.11
C ARG A 399 1.01 -21.59 -1.46
N GLU A 400 2.02 -21.15 -2.20
CA GLU A 400 3.30 -20.68 -1.63
C GLU A 400 3.21 -19.26 -1.07
N SER A 401 2.03 -18.67 -1.09
CA SER A 401 1.78 -17.26 -0.83
C SER A 401 0.41 -17.02 -0.18
N GLY A 402 0.01 -17.85 0.78
CA GLY A 402 -1.28 -17.67 1.50
C GLY A 402 -1.44 -16.27 2.11
N ALA A 403 -0.33 -15.62 2.45
CA ALA A 403 -0.33 -14.25 2.92
C ALA A 403 -0.70 -13.24 1.81
N ILE A 404 -0.28 -13.47 0.55
CA ILE A 404 -0.66 -12.59 -0.57
C ILE A 404 -2.17 -12.56 -0.73
N GLU A 405 -2.82 -13.73 -0.64
CA GLU A 405 -4.28 -13.81 -0.71
C GLU A 405 -4.94 -13.01 0.40
N GLN A 406 -4.42 -13.06 1.63
CA GLN A 406 -4.99 -12.33 2.77
C GLN A 406 -4.82 -10.82 2.64
N ASP A 407 -3.65 -10.35 2.22
CA ASP A 407 -3.30 -8.93 2.13
C ASP A 407 -3.97 -8.24 0.93
N ALA A 408 -4.16 -8.95 -0.20
CA ALA A 408 -4.73 -8.42 -1.42
C ALA A 408 -6.22 -8.03 -1.26
N ASP A 409 -6.60 -6.93 -1.89
CA ASP A 409 -7.99 -6.49 -2.01
C ASP A 409 -8.68 -7.19 -3.18
N ILE A 410 -7.94 -7.36 -4.29
CA ILE A 410 -8.38 -8.08 -5.47
C ILE A 410 -7.36 -9.17 -5.81
N VAL A 411 -7.84 -10.38 -6.06
CA VAL A 411 -7.05 -11.46 -6.64
C VAL A 411 -7.69 -11.90 -7.94
N SER A 412 -6.91 -11.86 -9.00
CA SER A 412 -7.35 -12.20 -10.35
C SER A 412 -6.42 -13.19 -11.02
N PHE A 413 -6.97 -13.94 -11.98
CA PHE A 413 -6.22 -14.90 -12.77
C PHE A 413 -6.44 -14.67 -14.26
N ILE A 414 -5.41 -15.03 -15.07
CA ILE A 414 -5.57 -15.16 -16.51
C ILE A 414 -5.58 -16.64 -16.85
N TYR A 415 -6.61 -17.04 -17.59
CA TYR A 415 -6.80 -18.40 -18.08
C TYR A 415 -7.02 -18.41 -19.59
N ARG A 416 -6.33 -19.31 -20.30
CA ARG A 416 -6.46 -19.51 -21.74
C ARG A 416 -6.66 -20.99 -22.01
N PRO A 417 -7.91 -21.44 -22.30
CA PRO A 417 -8.18 -22.85 -22.61
C PRO A 417 -7.39 -23.35 -23.83
N GLU A 418 -7.28 -22.52 -24.88
CA GLU A 418 -6.52 -22.83 -26.09
C GLU A 418 -5.07 -23.25 -25.81
N TYR A 419 -4.42 -22.63 -24.81
CA TYR A 419 -3.05 -22.99 -24.40
C TYR A 419 -2.92 -24.44 -23.92
N TYR A 420 -4.00 -25.00 -23.37
CA TYR A 420 -4.08 -26.39 -22.95
C TYR A 420 -4.66 -27.34 -24.01
N GLY A 421 -4.88 -26.84 -25.24
CA GLY A 421 -5.39 -27.63 -26.36
C GLY A 421 -6.93 -27.80 -26.35
N HIS A 422 -7.64 -26.98 -25.57
CA HIS A 422 -9.10 -26.94 -25.64
C HIS A 422 -9.50 -26.05 -26.83
N THR A 423 -10.55 -26.44 -27.55
CA THR A 423 -11.13 -25.70 -28.67
C THR A 423 -12.38 -24.94 -28.29
N GLU A 424 -13.00 -25.31 -27.18
CA GLU A 424 -14.27 -24.79 -26.69
C GLU A 424 -14.16 -24.42 -25.21
N TRP A 425 -14.98 -23.46 -24.79
CA TRP A 425 -15.17 -23.15 -23.39
C TRP A 425 -15.97 -24.27 -22.69
N ASP A 426 -15.78 -24.41 -21.39
CA ASP A 426 -16.54 -25.31 -20.52
C ASP A 426 -17.84 -24.60 -20.06
N ASP A 427 -18.59 -24.08 -21.03
CA ASP A 427 -19.92 -23.50 -20.85
C ASP A 427 -20.99 -24.40 -21.44
N GLU A 428 -22.26 -24.11 -21.16
CA GLU A 428 -23.38 -24.92 -21.65
C GLU A 428 -23.47 -24.92 -23.19
N GLU A 429 -23.06 -23.83 -23.84
CA GLU A 429 -23.10 -23.62 -25.27
C GLU A 429 -21.88 -24.14 -26.01
N ARG A 430 -20.81 -24.53 -25.29
CA ARG A 430 -19.50 -24.95 -25.83
C ARG A 430 -18.97 -23.97 -26.87
N THR A 431 -18.98 -22.70 -26.51
CA THR A 431 -18.55 -21.64 -27.43
C THR A 431 -17.06 -21.78 -27.77
N PRO A 432 -16.63 -21.45 -29.01
CA PRO A 432 -15.22 -21.51 -29.40
C PRO A 432 -14.34 -20.61 -28.52
N CYS A 433 -13.16 -21.11 -28.11
CA CYS A 433 -12.26 -20.38 -27.24
C CYS A 433 -10.97 -19.89 -27.95
N GLU A 434 -10.87 -20.10 -29.27
CA GLU A 434 -9.71 -19.68 -30.06
C GLU A 434 -9.51 -18.15 -30.02
N GLY A 435 -8.30 -17.72 -29.77
CA GLY A 435 -7.97 -16.30 -29.66
C GLY A 435 -8.62 -15.59 -28.45
N GLN A 436 -9.15 -16.32 -27.49
CA GLN A 436 -9.76 -15.77 -26.29
C GLN A 436 -8.97 -16.11 -25.02
N ALA A 437 -9.16 -15.27 -24.02
CA ALA A 437 -8.68 -15.46 -22.67
C ALA A 437 -9.76 -15.05 -21.68
N GLU A 438 -9.68 -15.56 -20.48
CA GLU A 438 -10.56 -15.19 -19.39
C GLU A 438 -9.76 -14.50 -18.28
N PHE A 439 -10.24 -13.33 -17.86
CA PHE A 439 -9.79 -12.63 -16.68
C PHE A 439 -10.76 -12.98 -15.54
N ILE A 440 -10.29 -13.76 -14.59
CA ILE A 440 -11.08 -14.31 -13.48
C ILE A 440 -10.84 -13.44 -12.27
N VAL A 441 -11.86 -12.76 -11.74
CA VAL A 441 -11.82 -12.07 -10.46
C VAL A 441 -12.25 -13.06 -9.38
N ALA A 442 -11.27 -13.68 -8.72
CA ALA A 442 -11.51 -14.74 -7.73
C ALA A 442 -11.67 -14.23 -6.29
N LYS A 443 -11.19 -13.01 -6.02
CA LYS A 443 -11.39 -12.30 -4.75
C LYS A 443 -11.55 -10.83 -5.03
N HIS A 444 -12.55 -10.20 -4.42
CA HIS A 444 -12.75 -8.76 -4.44
C HIS A 444 -13.36 -8.33 -3.10
N ARG A 445 -12.64 -7.53 -2.30
CA ARG A 445 -13.12 -7.12 -0.96
C ARG A 445 -14.32 -6.20 -1.02
N ASN A 446 -14.40 -5.34 -2.03
CA ASN A 446 -15.39 -4.26 -2.10
C ASN A 446 -16.38 -4.41 -3.26
N GLY A 447 -16.37 -5.55 -3.97
CA GLY A 447 -17.22 -5.75 -5.15
C GLY A 447 -17.54 -7.21 -5.44
N GLY A 448 -18.13 -7.44 -6.61
CA GLY A 448 -18.52 -8.76 -7.09
C GLY A 448 -17.35 -9.60 -7.62
N LEU A 449 -17.62 -10.88 -7.84
CA LEU A 449 -16.74 -11.82 -8.52
C LEU A 449 -17.33 -12.09 -9.90
N ASP A 450 -16.49 -12.12 -10.93
CA ASP A 450 -16.91 -12.43 -12.29
C ASP A 450 -15.75 -12.99 -13.11
N ASN A 451 -16.09 -13.60 -14.25
CA ASN A 451 -15.19 -14.15 -15.23
C ASN A 451 -15.37 -13.39 -16.55
N ILE A 452 -14.41 -12.56 -16.88
CA ILE A 452 -14.49 -11.64 -18.00
C ILE A 452 -13.74 -12.22 -19.19
N ARG A 453 -14.42 -12.48 -20.29
CA ARG A 453 -13.78 -12.92 -21.54
C ARG A 453 -13.19 -11.73 -22.28
N LEU A 454 -11.98 -11.92 -22.74
CA LEU A 454 -11.20 -10.94 -23.49
C LEU A 454 -10.65 -11.58 -24.75
N LYS A 455 -10.43 -10.79 -25.79
CA LYS A 455 -9.72 -11.21 -27.00
C LYS A 455 -8.22 -11.20 -26.73
N PHE A 456 -7.55 -12.25 -27.13
CA PHE A 456 -6.10 -12.37 -27.06
C PHE A 456 -5.48 -12.56 -28.45
N THR A 457 -4.72 -11.58 -28.91
CA THR A 457 -4.03 -11.63 -30.20
C THR A 457 -2.56 -12.02 -29.98
N GLY A 458 -2.25 -13.31 -30.09
CA GLY A 458 -0.97 -13.87 -29.66
C GLY A 458 0.27 -13.31 -30.39
N HIS A 459 0.19 -13.04 -31.70
CA HIS A 459 1.31 -12.50 -32.48
C HIS A 459 1.62 -11.03 -32.15
N LEU A 460 0.67 -10.30 -31.58
CA LEU A 460 0.83 -8.93 -31.08
C LEU A 460 1.07 -8.88 -29.56
N ALA A 461 0.89 -10.01 -28.86
CA ALA A 461 0.89 -10.11 -27.40
C ALA A 461 -0.09 -9.08 -26.78
N GLN A 462 -1.29 -8.94 -27.35
CA GLN A 462 -2.28 -7.92 -27.02
C GLN A 462 -3.55 -8.54 -26.46
N PHE A 463 -4.09 -7.92 -25.40
CA PHE A 463 -5.46 -8.11 -24.94
C PHE A 463 -6.32 -6.94 -25.36
N SER A 464 -7.58 -7.22 -25.72
CA SER A 464 -8.61 -6.20 -26.02
C SER A 464 -9.98 -6.72 -25.57
N ASN A 465 -10.96 -5.82 -25.57
CA ASN A 465 -12.36 -6.23 -25.36
C ASN A 465 -12.79 -7.24 -26.44
N LEU A 466 -13.66 -8.17 -26.09
CA LEU A 466 -14.13 -9.19 -27.02
C LEU A 466 -15.03 -8.60 -28.10
N ASP A 467 -15.85 -7.59 -27.73
CA ASP A 467 -16.81 -6.90 -28.59
C ASP A 467 -16.32 -5.46 -28.84
N GLU A 468 -15.59 -5.23 -29.93
CA GLU A 468 -15.26 -3.87 -30.40
C GLU A 468 -16.48 -3.10 -30.91
N ASP A 469 -17.60 -3.80 -31.25
CA ASP A 469 -18.83 -3.18 -31.75
C ASP A 469 -19.66 -2.46 -30.66
N PHE A 470 -19.55 -2.86 -29.38
CA PHE A 470 -20.28 -2.21 -28.29
C PHE A 470 -19.71 -0.85 -27.87
N GLY A 471 -18.40 -0.62 -28.04
CA GLY A 471 -17.74 0.65 -27.67
C GLY A 471 -18.25 1.83 -28.52
N ASN A 472 -18.45 1.63 -29.80
CA ASN A 472 -18.96 2.67 -30.71
C ASN A 472 -20.47 2.92 -30.53
N GLU A 473 -21.27 1.90 -30.17
CA GLU A 473 -22.68 2.11 -29.84
C GLU A 473 -22.89 2.80 -28.50
N PHE A 474 -22.03 2.57 -27.50
CA PHE A 474 -22.14 3.23 -26.20
C PHE A 474 -21.76 4.71 -26.30
N HIS A 475 -20.68 5.05 -26.99
CA HIS A 475 -20.33 6.44 -27.28
C HIS A 475 -21.37 7.15 -28.16
N SER A 476 -21.95 6.46 -29.14
CA SER A 476 -23.02 7.04 -29.96
C SER A 476 -24.33 7.16 -29.20
N LYS A 477 -24.68 6.24 -28.32
CA LYS A 477 -25.86 6.32 -27.44
C LYS A 477 -25.69 7.36 -26.33
N MET A 478 -24.50 7.52 -25.76
CA MET A 478 -24.22 8.59 -24.79
C MET A 478 -24.27 9.98 -25.44
N ASN A 479 -23.74 10.15 -26.65
CA ASN A 479 -23.89 11.39 -27.40
C ASN A 479 -25.35 11.64 -27.83
N ALA A 480 -26.11 10.61 -28.14
CA ALA A 480 -27.55 10.72 -28.49
C ALA A 480 -28.43 11.06 -27.26
N ILE A 481 -28.04 10.64 -26.06
CA ILE A 481 -28.74 11.00 -24.80
C ILE A 481 -28.44 12.47 -24.43
N HIS A 482 -27.30 13.01 -24.80
CA HIS A 482 -27.01 14.44 -24.62
C HIS A 482 -27.80 15.38 -25.54
N GLU A 483 -28.32 14.87 -26.67
CA GLU A 483 -29.16 15.65 -27.60
C GLU A 483 -30.67 15.48 -27.39
N SER A 484 -31.11 14.52 -26.59
CA SER A 484 -32.54 14.31 -26.29
C SER A 484 -32.93 14.91 -24.96
N ASN A 485 -33.46 16.13 -24.99
CA ASN A 485 -34.39 16.78 -24.03
C ASN A 485 -34.44 16.13 -22.62
N ILE A 486 -33.49 16.51 -21.78
CA ILE A 486 -33.72 16.47 -20.33
C ILE A 486 -34.61 17.70 -20.06
N PRO A 487 -35.89 17.52 -19.62
CA PRO A 487 -36.71 18.66 -19.24
C PRO A 487 -35.99 19.46 -18.15
N THR A 488 -35.92 20.75 -18.32
CA THR A 488 -35.37 21.64 -17.29
C THR A 488 -36.19 21.55 -16.01
N ALA A 489 -35.62 21.91 -14.88
CA ALA A 489 -36.34 21.88 -13.61
C ALA A 489 -37.63 22.73 -13.67
N GLU A 490 -37.70 23.74 -14.53
CA GLU A 490 -38.87 24.56 -14.82
C GLU A 490 -39.97 23.78 -15.56
N ASP A 491 -39.60 22.87 -16.46
CA ASP A 491 -40.54 22.02 -17.18
C ASP A 491 -41.12 20.89 -16.31
N ALA A 492 -40.39 20.47 -15.28
CA ALA A 492 -40.78 19.39 -14.38
C ALA A 492 -41.65 19.84 -13.19
N PHE A 493 -41.52 21.09 -12.75
CA PHE A 493 -42.18 21.60 -11.54
C PHE A 493 -43.09 22.80 -11.74
N GLY A 494 -43.34 23.25 -12.97
CA GLY A 494 -44.18 24.42 -13.26
C GLY A 494 -43.68 25.71 -12.63
N THR A 495 -43.82 26.81 -13.32
CA THR A 495 -43.56 28.16 -12.75
C THR A 495 -44.54 28.40 -11.58
N PRO A 496 -44.07 28.94 -10.44
CA PRO A 496 -44.99 29.35 -9.38
C PRO A 496 -45.92 30.45 -9.90
N ASP A 497 -47.23 30.23 -9.79
CA ASP A 497 -48.24 31.24 -10.12
C ASP A 497 -48.06 32.52 -9.28
N GLU A 498 -47.72 33.61 -9.94
CA GLU A 498 -47.68 34.98 -9.39
C GLU A 498 -49.08 35.55 -9.15
N ASN A 499 -49.99 34.83 -8.50
CA ASN A 499 -51.27 35.41 -8.03
C ASN A 499 -51.77 34.66 -6.79
N LEU A 500 -51.21 34.99 -5.63
CA LEU A 500 -51.89 34.81 -4.36
C LEU A 500 -52.09 36.17 -3.76
N ASP A 501 -53.30 36.64 -3.98
CA ASP A 501 -53.92 37.82 -3.41
C ASP A 501 -53.95 37.73 -1.87
N ASP A 502 -53.61 38.83 -1.23
CA ASP A 502 -53.73 39.04 0.22
C ASP A 502 -55.19 38.90 0.69
N GLY A 503 -55.46 37.90 1.50
CA GLY A 503 -56.81 37.68 2.03
C GLY A 503 -56.82 36.83 3.29
N ASP A 504 -56.82 37.48 4.44
CA ASP A 504 -57.39 37.08 5.73
C ASP A 504 -57.04 35.73 6.37
N VAL A 505 -56.18 35.81 7.37
CA VAL A 505 -56.09 34.85 8.47
C VAL A 505 -57.12 35.17 9.53
N PRO A 506 -57.97 34.23 10.00
CA PRO A 506 -58.55 34.28 11.34
C PRO A 506 -58.06 33.07 12.16
N PHE A 507 -57.47 33.43 13.31
CA PHE A 507 -57.19 32.70 14.56
C PHE A 507 -56.45 31.36 14.53
#